data_b960571665b805f466dc4f506b368171
#
_entry.id   b960571665b805f466dc4f506b368171
#
_cell.length_a   1.000
_cell.length_b   1.000
_cell.length_c   1.000
_cell.angle_alpha   90.00
_cell.angle_beta   90.00
_cell.angle_gamma   90.00
#
_symmetry.space_group_name_H-M   'P 1'
#
loop_
_entity.id
_entity.type
_entity.pdbx_description
1 polymer ?
#
loop_
_entity_poly.entity_id
_entity_poly.type
_entity_poly.pdbx_seq_one_letter_code
_entity_poly.pdbx_strand_id
1 'polypeptide(L)'
;MVNMVDFYRSLMMGVAISVVSFGHSLKRMEPGMIGQYGNGLKSGQLASSLYMFMFTNEFLVSSGAMRIAKDFIMFTKKDGLLTCLLLSRTFHEMYSLKEVSVLSILVTCCFDALFEQFERISGASGTLIVLFNLRRIETGDFELNFDAPYDVRLSNFEEQREEERNSLRAYLSVLYLKPHMKVYLRGKKVLTTRILGTLLYPYKYNYTAKNMKTCAIKEFERCEQKVREVNEMLRMTSSALGEFEAKYRGQNIHTNKTLRMEQRLLAKARSDMEAKKDQAEKRAASAMKAKNNPTPLTFYFGINIHHRNRYGCMLYNNGRLIEMYVKVPVQKEKNDLLMKCLGVVGVVDVPYSILEPTHNKQSFENKREYLSLLRAMNDHMEQYWKDINLAGSEGPSGVKTFWKNFGYENSDWSSECTNLAEYRKKRYMRIGHTIQCDKCLKWRHVEYHAPYEINGIPENWCCNDHPNSIFRGCSKPEEMPKVHIVLFSQFYIIVVHKKIE
;
A
#
# COMPACT_ATOMS: atom_id res chain seq x y z
N MET A 1 12.41 -28.49 32.91
CA MET A 1 11.17 -27.89 32.37
C MET A 1 11.11 -26.39 32.60
N VAL A 2 11.64 -25.82 33.66
CA VAL A 2 11.61 -24.37 33.96
C VAL A 2 12.33 -23.54 32.90
N ASN A 3 13.46 -23.97 32.36
CA ASN A 3 14.28 -23.21 31.41
C ASN A 3 13.67 -23.07 30.00
N MET A 4 12.76 -23.93 29.60
CA MET A 4 12.10 -23.82 28.30
C MET A 4 10.97 -22.78 28.31
N VAL A 5 10.24 -22.71 29.41
CA VAL A 5 9.15 -21.72 29.57
C VAL A 5 9.72 -20.30 29.67
N ASP A 6 10.86 -20.13 30.35
CA ASP A 6 11.53 -18.84 30.48
C ASP A 6 12.20 -18.40 29.18
N PHE A 7 12.73 -19.32 28.38
CA PHE A 7 13.25 -19.04 27.05
C PHE A 7 12.13 -18.61 26.08
N TYR A 8 10.99 -19.31 26.09
CA TYR A 8 9.84 -18.93 25.29
C TYR A 8 9.19 -17.62 25.77
N ARG A 9 9.12 -17.37 27.08
CA ARG A 9 8.72 -16.08 27.65
C ARG A 9 9.64 -14.96 27.19
N SER A 10 10.94 -15.12 27.24
CA SER A 10 11.94 -14.15 26.81
C SER A 10 11.85 -13.88 25.30
N LEU A 11 11.66 -14.92 24.47
CA LEU A 11 11.50 -14.78 23.02
C LEU A 11 10.19 -14.05 22.66
N MET A 12 9.10 -14.36 23.37
CA MET A 12 7.79 -13.74 23.15
C MET A 12 7.71 -12.31 23.69
N MET A 13 8.36 -12.05 24.81
CA MET A 13 8.54 -10.69 25.33
C MET A 13 9.37 -9.85 24.34
N GLY A 14 10.39 -10.45 23.70
CA GLY A 14 11.16 -9.83 22.62
C GLY A 14 10.31 -9.46 21.39
N VAL A 15 9.39 -10.31 20.96
CA VAL A 15 8.48 -10.04 19.85
C VAL A 15 7.47 -8.97 20.23
N ALA A 16 6.85 -9.03 21.40
CA ALA A 16 5.92 -8.00 21.88
C ALA A 16 6.62 -6.64 22.07
N ILE A 17 7.86 -6.63 22.58
CA ILE A 17 8.68 -5.43 22.70
C ILE A 17 9.07 -4.90 21.32
N SER A 18 9.39 -5.75 20.33
CA SER A 18 9.69 -5.32 18.97
C SER A 18 8.51 -4.66 18.26
N VAL A 19 7.29 -5.10 18.58
CA VAL A 19 6.04 -4.48 18.09
C VAL A 19 5.88 -3.06 18.63
N VAL A 20 6.35 -2.75 19.81
CA VAL A 20 6.28 -1.44 20.46
C VAL A 20 7.54 -0.59 20.22
N SER A 21 8.71 -1.17 19.87
CA SER A 21 9.97 -0.44 19.64
C SER A 21 10.04 0.25 18.28
N PHE A 22 10.48 1.51 18.22
CA PHE A 22 10.56 2.31 16.99
C PHE A 22 11.67 1.83 16.04
N GLY A 23 11.43 1.91 14.73
CA GLY A 23 12.46 1.75 13.70
C GLY A 23 12.85 0.31 13.35
N HIS A 24 12.25 -0.69 13.98
CA HIS A 24 12.52 -2.08 13.67
C HIS A 24 11.60 -2.64 12.57
N SER A 25 12.15 -2.85 11.38
CA SER A 25 11.48 -3.59 10.31
C SER A 25 12.48 -4.48 9.58
N LEU A 26 12.20 -5.77 9.54
CA LEU A 26 12.97 -6.74 8.75
C LEU A 26 12.61 -6.69 7.26
N LYS A 27 11.51 -6.00 6.92
CA LYS A 27 10.94 -5.93 5.55
C LYS A 27 11.40 -4.70 4.76
N ARG A 28 12.37 -3.94 5.30
CA ARG A 28 12.87 -2.74 4.65
C ARG A 28 13.56 -3.11 3.34
N MET A 29 13.18 -2.41 2.26
CA MET A 29 13.73 -2.58 0.91
C MET A 29 13.44 -3.93 0.23
N GLU A 30 12.60 -4.78 0.76
CA GLU A 30 12.17 -5.98 0.04
C GLU A 30 11.16 -5.59 -1.05
N PRO A 31 11.38 -6.02 -2.31
CA PRO A 31 10.45 -5.75 -3.41
C PRO A 31 9.04 -6.26 -3.08
N GLY A 32 8.03 -5.39 -3.26
CA GLY A 32 6.63 -5.73 -2.99
C GLY A 32 6.19 -5.65 -1.53
N MET A 33 7.10 -5.35 -0.59
CA MET A 33 6.74 -5.17 0.81
C MET A 33 6.39 -3.72 1.14
N ILE A 34 5.27 -3.51 1.83
CA ILE A 34 4.73 -2.19 2.18
C ILE A 34 5.19 -1.72 3.56
N GLY A 35 5.44 -2.66 4.49
CA GLY A 35 5.79 -2.41 5.89
C GLY A 35 7.28 -2.13 6.09
N GLN A 36 7.75 -0.91 5.82
CA GLN A 36 9.19 -0.61 5.78
C GLN A 36 9.79 -0.04 7.06
N TYR A 37 9.00 0.68 7.87
CA TYR A 37 9.55 1.48 8.97
C TYR A 37 9.36 0.87 10.37
N GLY A 38 8.48 -0.11 10.53
CA GLY A 38 8.14 -0.64 11.85
C GLY A 38 7.50 0.37 12.80
N ASN A 39 7.12 1.54 12.30
CA ASN A 39 6.62 2.67 13.10
C ASN A 39 5.10 2.81 13.05
N GLY A 40 4.41 2.05 12.21
CA GLY A 40 2.97 2.15 12.01
C GLY A 40 2.17 2.06 13.31
N LEU A 41 2.69 1.30 14.26
CA LEU A 41 2.12 1.17 15.60
C LEU A 41 2.38 2.37 16.53
N LYS A 42 3.36 3.24 16.29
CA LYS A 42 4.00 4.08 17.30
C LYS A 42 3.97 5.59 17.06
N SER A 43 3.90 6.05 15.83
CA SER A 43 3.90 7.47 15.53
C SER A 43 2.50 8.06 15.63
N GLY A 44 2.09 8.44 16.82
CA GLY A 44 0.83 9.11 17.11
C GLY A 44 0.74 10.55 16.62
N GLN A 45 1.65 11.00 15.76
CA GLN A 45 1.60 12.33 15.18
C GLN A 45 1.01 12.29 13.77
N LEU A 46 -0.08 13.03 13.59
CA LEU A 46 -0.60 13.49 12.31
C LEU A 46 -1.16 12.43 11.36
N ALA A 47 -2.30 11.89 11.67
CA ALA A 47 -3.15 11.46 10.60
C ALA A 47 -4.52 12.11 10.76
N SER A 48 -4.73 13.19 10.09
CA SER A 48 -6.04 13.73 9.75
C SER A 48 -6.73 12.84 8.71
N SER A 49 -6.53 11.53 8.74
CA SER A 49 -7.16 10.66 7.76
C SER A 49 -7.46 9.29 8.34
N LEU A 50 -8.69 8.90 8.14
CA LEU A 50 -9.33 7.61 8.35
C LEU A 50 -8.52 6.43 7.76
N TYR A 51 -7.44 6.72 7.08
CA TYR A 51 -6.74 5.88 6.11
C TYR A 51 -5.83 4.80 6.69
N MET A 52 -5.81 4.61 8.00
CA MET A 52 -4.87 3.69 8.60
C MET A 52 -5.52 2.53 9.36
N PHE A 53 -6.82 2.29 9.09
CA PHE A 53 -7.62 1.44 9.94
C PHE A 53 -7.46 -0.05 9.76
N MET A 54 -7.06 -0.52 8.62
CA MET A 54 -7.03 -1.96 8.39
C MET A 54 -5.92 -2.36 7.44
N PHE A 55 -5.29 -3.42 7.77
CA PHE A 55 -4.43 -4.27 6.95
C PHE A 55 -2.95 -4.07 7.03
N THR A 56 -2.35 -4.94 7.72
CA THR A 56 -1.40 -5.94 7.23
C THR A 56 -0.91 -6.75 8.40
N ASN A 57 -0.59 -8.00 8.19
CA ASN A 57 0.14 -8.82 9.12
C ASN A 57 1.25 -7.99 9.80
N GLU A 58 1.07 -7.72 11.10
CA GLU A 58 2.04 -7.36 12.11
C GLU A 58 2.39 -5.88 12.41
N PHE A 59 2.19 -4.83 11.58
CA PHE A 59 2.89 -3.57 11.86
C PHE A 59 2.15 -2.23 11.70
N LEU A 60 0.89 -2.19 11.31
CA LEU A 60 0.18 -0.91 11.02
C LEU A 60 -0.77 -0.42 12.10
N VAL A 61 -0.88 -1.14 13.20
CA VAL A 61 -2.03 -1.00 14.10
C VAL A 61 -1.91 0.12 15.11
N SER A 62 -0.74 0.47 15.64
CA SER A 62 -0.71 1.35 16.80
C SER A 62 -0.73 2.84 16.48
N SER A 63 -0.13 3.32 15.41
CA SER A 63 -0.24 4.75 15.12
C SER A 63 -1.65 5.11 14.64
N GLY A 64 -2.28 4.23 13.86
CA GLY A 64 -3.67 4.37 13.48
C GLY A 64 -4.64 4.16 14.64
N ALA A 65 -4.41 3.13 15.43
CA ALA A 65 -5.21 2.82 16.60
C ALA A 65 -5.24 3.97 17.60
N MET A 66 -4.08 4.48 17.98
CA MET A 66 -3.95 5.59 18.96
C MET A 66 -4.37 6.95 18.38
N ARG A 67 -4.51 7.08 17.06
CA ARG A 67 -5.10 8.28 16.44
C ARG A 67 -6.63 8.26 16.52
N ILE A 68 -7.23 7.10 16.45
CA ILE A 68 -8.68 6.89 16.40
C ILE A 68 -9.28 6.72 17.78
N ALA A 69 -8.55 6.03 18.67
CA ALA A 69 -8.96 5.71 20.02
C ALA A 69 -7.86 6.07 21.02
N LYS A 70 -8.24 6.28 22.27
CA LYS A 70 -7.29 6.44 23.37
C LYS A 70 -6.69 5.12 23.81
N ASP A 71 -7.40 4.03 23.59
CA ASP A 71 -7.05 2.72 24.12
C ASP A 71 -7.27 1.62 23.07
N PHE A 72 -6.38 0.62 23.06
CA PHE A 72 -6.59 -0.58 22.27
C PHE A 72 -6.05 -1.84 22.94
N ILE A 73 -6.69 -2.97 22.63
CA ILE A 73 -6.22 -4.30 22.97
C ILE A 73 -5.99 -5.09 21.67
N MET A 74 -4.87 -5.78 21.60
CA MET A 74 -4.54 -6.68 20.50
C MET A 74 -4.45 -8.11 21.00
N PHE A 75 -5.19 -9.02 20.38
CA PHE A 75 -5.15 -10.45 20.59
C PHE A 75 -4.53 -11.11 19.39
N THR A 76 -3.52 -11.94 19.58
CA THR A 76 -2.89 -12.71 18.49
C THR A 76 -2.89 -14.18 18.82
N LYS A 77 -3.20 -15.01 17.82
CA LYS A 77 -3.17 -16.46 17.87
C LYS A 77 -2.25 -16.98 16.79
N LYS A 78 -1.24 -17.75 17.15
CA LYS A 78 -0.30 -18.35 16.21
C LYS A 78 0.32 -19.60 16.80
N ASP A 79 0.30 -20.71 16.06
CA ASP A 79 0.94 -21.98 16.45
C ASP A 79 0.54 -22.47 17.87
N GLY A 80 -0.74 -22.30 18.24
CA GLY A 80 -1.28 -22.64 19.56
C GLY A 80 -0.94 -21.64 20.67
N LEU A 81 -0.17 -20.60 20.38
CA LEU A 81 0.19 -19.56 21.32
C LEU A 81 -0.81 -18.40 21.25
N LEU A 82 -1.28 -17.96 22.41
CA LEU A 82 -2.20 -16.85 22.60
C LEU A 82 -1.45 -15.68 23.26
N THR A 83 -1.47 -14.50 22.63
CA THR A 83 -0.82 -13.31 23.17
C THR A 83 -1.82 -12.16 23.20
N CYS A 84 -1.90 -11.47 24.33
CA CYS A 84 -2.72 -10.27 24.51
C CYS A 84 -1.81 -9.07 24.83
N LEU A 85 -2.03 -7.95 24.16
CA LEU A 85 -1.31 -6.71 24.36
C LEU A 85 -2.33 -5.57 24.58
N LEU A 86 -2.25 -4.91 25.73
CA LEU A 86 -3.00 -3.69 26.01
C LEU A 86 -2.07 -2.47 25.90
N LEU A 87 -2.51 -1.46 25.16
CA LEU A 87 -1.94 -0.13 25.19
C LEU A 87 -3.08 0.87 25.48
N SER A 88 -2.99 1.56 26.62
CA SER A 88 -4.06 2.44 27.10
C SER A 88 -3.48 3.77 27.52
N ARG A 89 -3.87 4.82 26.82
CA ARG A 89 -3.58 6.20 27.19
C ARG A 89 -4.42 6.63 28.40
N THR A 90 -5.65 6.18 28.48
CA THR A 90 -6.54 6.45 29.63
C THR A 90 -5.96 5.91 30.91
N PHE A 91 -5.37 4.69 30.87
CA PHE A 91 -4.69 4.11 32.02
C PHE A 91 -3.45 4.92 32.44
N HIS A 92 -2.64 5.37 31.46
CA HIS A 92 -1.48 6.20 31.72
C HIS A 92 -1.86 7.55 32.35
N GLU A 93 -2.91 8.20 31.84
CA GLU A 93 -3.44 9.46 32.37
C GLU A 93 -3.97 9.26 33.81
N MET A 94 -4.71 8.17 34.07
CA MET A 94 -5.30 7.86 35.38
C MET A 94 -4.23 7.64 36.47
N TYR A 95 -3.15 6.93 36.13
CA TYR A 95 -2.09 6.60 37.06
C TYR A 95 -0.88 7.54 36.96
N SER A 96 -0.94 8.61 36.17
CA SER A 96 0.14 9.60 35.98
C SER A 96 1.49 8.96 35.63
N LEU A 97 1.48 7.92 34.81
CA LEU A 97 2.68 7.19 34.41
C LEU A 97 3.52 8.02 33.44
N LYS A 98 4.82 8.16 33.72
CA LYS A 98 5.76 8.94 32.89
C LYS A 98 6.29 8.15 31.67
N GLU A 99 6.25 6.82 31.74
CA GLU A 99 6.74 5.93 30.70
C GLU A 99 5.63 5.08 30.14
N VAL A 100 5.73 4.74 28.83
CA VAL A 100 4.78 3.86 28.18
C VAL A 100 4.98 2.43 28.71
N SER A 101 4.13 2.04 29.65
CA SER A 101 4.11 0.69 30.19
C SER A 101 3.25 -0.19 29.27
N VAL A 102 3.88 -1.17 28.64
CA VAL A 102 3.18 -2.25 27.93
C VAL A 102 2.75 -3.24 29.01
N LEU A 103 1.47 -3.19 29.36
CA LEU A 103 0.90 -4.21 30.25
C LEU A 103 0.70 -5.50 29.45
N SER A 104 1.62 -6.43 29.62
CA SER A 104 1.30 -7.85 29.42
C SER A 104 0.34 -8.22 30.52
N ILE A 105 -0.96 -8.20 30.22
CA ILE A 105 -1.98 -8.51 31.23
C ILE A 105 -1.90 -10.01 31.52
N LEU A 106 -1.20 -10.37 32.58
CA LEU A 106 -1.51 -11.57 33.35
C LEU A 106 -2.78 -11.24 34.16
N VAL A 107 -3.94 -11.38 33.50
CA VAL A 107 -5.22 -11.00 34.12
C VAL A 107 -5.62 -12.07 35.09
N THR A 108 -5.62 -11.71 36.35
CA THR A 108 -6.14 -12.56 37.44
C THR A 108 -7.65 -12.56 37.60
N CYS A 109 -8.40 -11.74 36.85
CA CYS A 109 -9.81 -11.49 37.15
C CYS A 109 -10.86 -11.88 36.11
N CYS A 110 -10.56 -12.14 34.85
CA CYS A 110 -11.57 -12.45 33.84
C CYS A 110 -10.98 -13.29 32.70
N PHE A 111 -10.46 -14.45 32.99
CA PHE A 111 -9.90 -15.35 31.96
C PHE A 111 -10.93 -15.72 30.89
N ASP A 112 -12.18 -15.97 31.27
CA ASP A 112 -13.24 -16.40 30.36
C ASP A 112 -13.53 -15.32 29.30
N ALA A 113 -13.65 -14.06 29.69
CA ALA A 113 -13.89 -12.94 28.77
C ALA A 113 -12.72 -12.71 27.79
N LEU A 114 -11.46 -13.00 28.20
CA LEU A 114 -10.32 -12.94 27.32
C LEU A 114 -10.28 -14.10 26.33
N PHE A 115 -10.57 -15.32 26.80
CA PHE A 115 -10.66 -16.50 25.93
C PHE A 115 -11.75 -16.36 24.90
N GLU A 116 -12.91 -15.82 25.26
CA GLU A 116 -13.99 -15.50 24.32
C GLU A 116 -13.52 -14.60 23.17
N GLN A 117 -12.65 -13.63 23.42
CA GLN A 117 -12.10 -12.80 22.35
C GLN A 117 -11.14 -13.59 21.43
N PHE A 118 -10.37 -14.54 21.95
CA PHE A 118 -9.54 -15.40 21.10
C PHE A 118 -10.36 -16.37 20.25
N GLU A 119 -11.54 -16.78 20.69
CA GLU A 119 -12.48 -17.62 19.91
C GLU A 119 -13.03 -16.89 18.68
N ARG A 120 -13.13 -15.56 18.72
CA ARG A 120 -13.49 -14.74 17.55
C ARG A 120 -12.47 -14.85 16.41
N ILE A 121 -11.26 -15.30 16.72
CA ILE A 121 -10.24 -15.60 15.70
C ILE A 121 -10.48 -17.02 15.19
N SER A 122 -11.23 -17.14 14.10
CA SER A 122 -11.72 -18.42 13.55
C SER A 122 -10.62 -19.32 12.96
N GLY A 123 -9.43 -18.78 12.67
CA GLY A 123 -8.30 -19.52 12.09
C GLY A 123 -7.35 -20.12 13.12
N ALA A 124 -6.43 -20.98 12.67
CA ALA A 124 -5.29 -21.45 13.48
C ALA A 124 -4.33 -20.30 13.81
N SER A 125 -4.30 -19.25 13.00
CA SER A 125 -3.55 -18.03 13.23
C SER A 125 -4.40 -16.81 12.86
N GLY A 126 -4.19 -15.70 13.56
CA GLY A 126 -4.88 -14.44 13.29
C GLY A 126 -4.64 -13.39 14.36
N THR A 127 -5.16 -12.20 14.11
CA THR A 127 -5.07 -11.05 15.02
C THR A 127 -6.43 -10.38 15.11
N LEU A 128 -6.90 -10.13 16.34
CA LEU A 128 -8.07 -9.31 16.64
C LEU A 128 -7.60 -8.05 17.37
N ILE A 129 -8.08 -6.91 16.92
CA ILE A 129 -7.79 -5.61 17.53
C ILE A 129 -9.10 -4.97 17.94
N VAL A 130 -9.18 -4.60 19.20
CA VAL A 130 -10.31 -3.90 19.78
C VAL A 130 -9.89 -2.49 20.15
N LEU A 131 -10.56 -1.51 19.59
CA LEU A 131 -10.36 -0.08 19.86
C LEU A 131 -11.49 0.42 20.75
N PHE A 132 -11.17 1.12 21.81
CA PHE A 132 -12.16 1.69 22.72
C PHE A 132 -11.76 3.10 23.17
N ASN A 133 -12.69 3.85 23.76
CA ASN A 133 -12.52 5.27 24.01
C ASN A 133 -12.20 6.05 22.72
N LEU A 134 -13.07 5.86 21.71
CA LEU A 134 -12.95 6.51 20.40
C LEU A 134 -12.90 8.03 20.55
N ARG A 135 -12.13 8.68 19.67
CA ARG A 135 -12.01 10.14 19.65
C ARG A 135 -13.33 10.81 19.32
N ARG A 136 -13.52 11.95 19.99
CA ARG A 136 -14.63 12.87 19.77
C ARG A 136 -14.12 14.16 19.14
N ILE A 137 -14.96 14.80 18.35
CA ILE A 137 -14.77 16.15 17.83
C ILE A 137 -15.17 17.17 18.89
N GLU A 138 -14.93 18.46 18.64
CA GLU A 138 -15.22 19.54 19.59
C GLU A 138 -16.71 19.64 19.96
N THR A 139 -17.60 19.22 19.06
CA THR A 139 -19.07 19.17 19.32
C THR A 139 -19.46 18.06 20.30
N GLY A 140 -18.56 17.14 20.66
CA GLY A 140 -18.83 16.00 21.53
C GLY A 140 -19.21 14.71 20.79
N ASP A 141 -19.49 14.78 19.50
CA ASP A 141 -19.78 13.61 18.65
C ASP A 141 -18.53 12.80 18.35
N PHE A 142 -18.69 11.55 17.92
CA PHE A 142 -17.56 10.76 17.46
C PHE A 142 -16.99 11.31 16.16
N GLU A 143 -15.65 11.31 16.02
CA GLU A 143 -14.97 11.66 14.77
C GLU A 143 -15.34 10.68 13.62
N LEU A 144 -15.67 9.44 13.98
CA LEU A 144 -16.12 8.41 13.06
C LEU A 144 -17.64 8.26 13.11
N ASN A 145 -18.27 8.38 11.96
CA ASN A 145 -19.71 8.15 11.78
C ASN A 145 -19.96 6.71 11.32
N PHE A 146 -20.87 6.02 12.01
CA PHE A 146 -21.27 4.65 11.76
C PHE A 146 -22.71 4.50 11.26
N ASP A 147 -23.39 5.57 10.86
CA ASP A 147 -24.79 5.53 10.45
C ASP A 147 -25.00 4.74 9.16
N ALA A 148 -24.02 4.81 8.23
CA ALA A 148 -24.07 4.01 7.01
C ALA A 148 -23.93 2.52 7.34
N PRO A 149 -24.85 1.63 6.89
CA PRO A 149 -24.92 0.23 7.35
C PRO A 149 -23.67 -0.59 6.99
N TYR A 150 -22.98 -0.26 5.93
CA TYR A 150 -21.82 -1.03 5.43
C TYR A 150 -20.57 -0.17 5.24
N ASP A 151 -20.53 1.02 5.84
CA ASP A 151 -19.42 1.94 5.71
C ASP A 151 -19.05 2.56 7.06
N VAL A 152 -17.88 3.19 7.12
CA VAL A 152 -17.44 4.08 8.20
C VAL A 152 -16.99 5.38 7.56
N ARG A 153 -17.54 6.50 8.00
CA ARG A 153 -17.30 7.82 7.42
C ARG A 153 -16.71 8.78 8.43
N LEU A 154 -16.17 9.91 7.96
CA LEU A 154 -15.80 11.02 8.83
C LEU A 154 -17.04 11.87 9.14
N SER A 155 -17.20 12.31 10.41
CA SER A 155 -18.34 13.16 10.82
C SER A 155 -18.19 14.58 10.30
N ASN A 156 -16.97 15.13 10.26
CA ASN A 156 -16.67 16.47 9.74
C ASN A 156 -16.21 16.40 8.30
N PHE A 157 -17.13 16.33 7.37
CA PHE A 157 -16.83 16.24 5.95
C PHE A 157 -17.35 17.47 5.18
N GLU A 158 -16.48 18.05 4.37
CA GLU A 158 -16.87 19.05 3.37
C GLU A 158 -17.45 18.31 2.17
N GLU A 159 -18.71 18.52 1.83
CA GLU A 159 -19.45 17.84 0.74
C GLU A 159 -18.79 17.89 -0.64
N GLN A 160 -17.86 18.82 -0.84
CA GLN A 160 -17.16 19.01 -2.12
C GLN A 160 -15.90 18.15 -2.32
N ARG A 161 -15.54 17.31 -1.35
CA ARG A 161 -14.35 16.45 -1.48
C ARG A 161 -14.67 15.10 -2.12
N GLU A 162 -13.64 14.46 -2.65
CA GLU A 162 -13.72 13.12 -3.23
C GLU A 162 -14.21 12.12 -2.17
N GLU A 163 -15.11 11.21 -2.56
CA GLU A 163 -15.73 10.23 -1.65
C GLU A 163 -14.69 9.34 -0.94
N GLU A 164 -13.59 9.03 -1.63
CA GLU A 164 -12.47 8.25 -1.10
C GLU A 164 -11.77 8.94 0.08
N ARG A 165 -12.01 10.23 0.31
CA ARG A 165 -11.50 10.96 1.48
C ARG A 165 -12.44 10.91 2.68
N ASN A 166 -13.71 10.60 2.45
CA ASN A 166 -14.74 10.54 3.50
C ASN A 166 -15.12 9.12 3.88
N SER A 167 -15.23 8.23 2.90
CA SER A 167 -15.69 6.86 3.04
C SER A 167 -14.50 5.90 3.14
N LEU A 168 -14.43 5.12 4.22
CA LEU A 168 -13.44 4.07 4.38
C LEU A 168 -13.60 3.00 3.30
N ARG A 169 -14.84 2.66 2.92
CA ARG A 169 -15.11 1.69 1.85
C ARG A 169 -14.58 2.15 0.50
N ALA A 170 -14.83 3.40 0.13
CA ALA A 170 -14.35 3.97 -1.11
C ALA A 170 -12.81 4.04 -1.13
N TYR A 171 -12.19 4.46 -0.05
CA TYR A 171 -10.72 4.48 0.07
C TYR A 171 -10.10 3.09 -0.06
N LEU A 172 -10.64 2.10 0.65
CA LEU A 172 -10.15 0.72 0.60
C LEU A 172 -10.27 0.10 -0.80
N SER A 173 -11.24 0.56 -1.59
CA SER A 173 -11.43 0.07 -2.96
C SER A 173 -10.27 0.43 -3.88
N VAL A 174 -9.57 1.55 -3.64
CA VAL A 174 -8.46 2.08 -4.47
C VAL A 174 -7.10 2.02 -3.78
N LEU A 175 -7.04 1.54 -2.53
CA LEU A 175 -5.83 1.58 -1.69
C LEU A 175 -4.64 0.82 -2.32
N TYR A 176 -4.89 -0.28 -3.00
CA TYR A 176 -3.87 -1.12 -3.60
C TYR A 176 -4.08 -1.28 -5.10
N LEU A 177 -3.02 -1.05 -5.89
CA LEU A 177 -3.05 -1.31 -7.35
C LEU A 177 -3.28 -2.79 -7.66
N LYS A 178 -2.72 -3.67 -6.82
CA LYS A 178 -2.85 -5.13 -6.92
C LYS A 178 -3.21 -5.69 -5.56
N PRO A 179 -4.48 -5.67 -5.16
CA PRO A 179 -4.89 -6.22 -3.88
C PRO A 179 -4.70 -7.73 -3.85
N HIS A 180 -4.00 -8.21 -2.81
CA HIS A 180 -3.75 -9.64 -2.57
C HIS A 180 -4.57 -10.20 -1.40
N MET A 181 -5.51 -9.40 -0.88
CA MET A 181 -6.35 -9.76 0.24
C MET A 181 -7.79 -9.34 0.00
N LYS A 182 -8.72 -10.04 0.64
CA LYS A 182 -10.12 -9.64 0.70
C LYS A 182 -10.34 -8.75 1.93
N VAL A 183 -11.08 -7.69 1.74
CA VAL A 183 -11.45 -6.75 2.79
C VAL A 183 -12.94 -6.82 3.02
N TYR A 184 -13.33 -6.95 4.28
CA TYR A 184 -14.73 -6.87 4.70
C TYR A 184 -14.90 -5.70 5.64
N LEU A 185 -15.87 -4.86 5.39
CA LEU A 185 -16.21 -3.71 6.23
C LEU A 185 -17.66 -3.86 6.67
N ARG A 186 -17.87 -3.93 8.00
CA ARG A 186 -19.19 -4.13 8.61
C ARG A 186 -19.95 -5.33 7.98
N GLY A 187 -19.25 -6.46 7.87
CA GLY A 187 -19.80 -7.71 7.35
C GLY A 187 -19.92 -7.81 5.83
N LYS A 188 -19.79 -6.71 5.09
CA LYS A 188 -19.88 -6.69 3.63
C LYS A 188 -18.52 -6.55 2.97
N LYS A 189 -18.25 -7.33 1.94
CA LYS A 189 -17.00 -7.27 1.17
C LYS A 189 -16.83 -5.90 0.51
N VAL A 190 -15.60 -5.39 0.53
CA VAL A 190 -15.20 -4.22 -0.24
C VAL A 190 -14.81 -4.67 -1.63
N LEU A 191 -15.53 -4.20 -2.65
CA LEU A 191 -15.17 -4.44 -4.04
C LEU A 191 -13.98 -3.54 -4.39
N THR A 192 -12.87 -4.17 -4.73
CA THR A 192 -11.67 -3.45 -5.15
C THR A 192 -11.83 -2.91 -6.56
N THR A 193 -11.31 -1.71 -6.80
CA THR A 193 -11.39 -1.01 -8.08
C THR A 193 -10.01 -0.91 -8.69
N ARG A 194 -9.83 -1.42 -9.90
CA ARG A 194 -8.61 -1.17 -10.67
C ARG A 194 -8.77 0.12 -11.46
N ILE A 195 -8.15 1.20 -11.00
CA ILE A 195 -8.34 2.55 -11.56
C ILE A 195 -8.17 2.58 -13.08
N LEU A 196 -7.13 1.91 -13.61
CA LEU A 196 -6.91 1.86 -15.06
C LEU A 196 -8.06 1.19 -15.83
N GLY A 197 -8.83 0.32 -15.19
CA GLY A 197 -10.00 -0.32 -15.77
C GLY A 197 -11.27 0.53 -15.71
N THR A 198 -11.24 1.70 -15.10
CA THR A 198 -12.37 2.65 -15.02
C THR A 198 -12.16 3.89 -15.87
N LEU A 199 -11.04 3.96 -16.58
CA LEU A 199 -10.68 5.12 -17.40
C LEU A 199 -10.94 4.89 -18.87
N LEU A 200 -11.46 5.90 -19.55
CA LEU A 200 -11.60 5.93 -20.99
C LEU A 200 -10.29 6.36 -21.64
N TYR A 201 -9.94 5.78 -22.78
CA TYR A 201 -8.70 6.04 -23.53
C TYR A 201 -7.43 5.92 -22.66
N PRO A 202 -7.15 4.76 -22.05
CA PRO A 202 -5.96 4.62 -21.24
C PRO A 202 -4.70 4.54 -22.10
N TYR A 203 -3.75 5.49 -21.90
CA TYR A 203 -2.46 5.56 -22.55
C TYR A 203 -1.33 5.35 -21.57
N LYS A 204 -0.24 4.73 -22.05
CA LYS A 204 0.96 4.40 -21.30
C LYS A 204 2.16 5.18 -21.83
N TYR A 205 2.86 5.88 -20.94
CA TYR A 205 4.10 6.60 -21.21
C TYR A 205 5.23 6.08 -20.34
N ASN A 206 6.43 5.95 -20.92
CA ASN A 206 7.62 5.56 -20.17
C ASN A 206 8.46 6.81 -19.87
N TYR A 207 8.83 6.96 -18.61
CA TYR A 207 9.65 8.05 -18.12
C TYR A 207 10.89 7.53 -17.39
N THR A 208 12.06 8.08 -17.67
CA THR A 208 13.30 7.71 -16.98
C THR A 208 13.69 8.82 -16.00
N ALA A 209 13.63 8.52 -14.71
CA ALA A 209 13.89 9.47 -13.63
C ALA A 209 15.39 9.73 -13.42
N LYS A 210 16.05 10.42 -14.35
CA LYS A 210 17.51 10.65 -14.32
C LYS A 210 17.97 11.43 -13.07
N ASN A 211 17.12 12.32 -12.54
CA ASN A 211 17.46 13.24 -11.45
C ASN A 211 16.91 12.82 -10.08
N MET A 212 16.27 11.63 -9.98
CA MET A 212 15.71 11.10 -8.73
C MET A 212 16.57 9.94 -8.25
N LYS A 213 17.70 10.23 -7.59
CA LYS A 213 18.70 9.26 -7.17
C LYS A 213 18.98 9.26 -5.68
N THR A 214 18.39 10.18 -4.92
CA THR A 214 18.71 10.36 -3.49
C THR A 214 18.46 9.09 -2.68
N CYS A 215 17.34 8.41 -2.92
CA CYS A 215 17.02 7.19 -2.21
C CYS A 215 17.98 6.04 -2.59
N ALA A 216 18.30 5.90 -3.86
CA ALA A 216 19.24 4.88 -4.33
C ALA A 216 20.67 5.09 -3.78
N ILE A 217 21.10 6.36 -3.66
CA ILE A 217 22.40 6.71 -3.07
C ILE A 217 22.42 6.38 -1.58
N LYS A 218 21.42 6.82 -0.82
CA LYS A 218 21.29 6.52 0.61
C LYS A 218 21.25 5.02 0.89
N GLU A 219 20.55 4.27 0.05
CA GLU A 219 20.46 2.83 0.22
C GLU A 219 21.78 2.12 -0.08
N PHE A 220 22.48 2.57 -1.12
CA PHE A 220 23.82 2.05 -1.42
C PHE A 220 24.77 2.30 -0.23
N GLU A 221 24.80 3.51 0.34
CA GLU A 221 25.62 3.86 1.51
C GLU A 221 25.28 2.98 2.73
N ARG A 222 23.97 2.72 2.97
CA ARG A 222 23.52 1.82 4.05
C ARG A 222 23.97 0.37 3.82
N CYS A 223 23.87 -0.11 2.58
CA CYS A 223 24.33 -1.45 2.24
C CYS A 223 25.84 -1.60 2.41
N GLU A 224 26.62 -0.61 2.00
CA GLU A 224 28.08 -0.60 2.22
C GLU A 224 28.44 -0.59 3.71
N GLN A 225 27.73 0.23 4.52
CA GLN A 225 27.92 0.22 5.96
C GLN A 225 27.63 -1.15 6.55
N LYS A 226 26.54 -1.79 6.10
CA LYS A 226 26.17 -3.12 6.57
C LYS A 226 27.19 -4.18 6.19
N VAL A 227 27.77 -4.11 5.01
CA VAL A 227 28.89 -4.99 4.60
C VAL A 227 30.08 -4.80 5.52
N ARG A 228 30.44 -3.54 5.88
CA ARG A 228 31.53 -3.26 6.82
C ARG A 228 31.26 -3.84 8.20
N GLU A 229 30.05 -3.65 8.75
CA GLU A 229 29.65 -4.21 10.04
C GLU A 229 29.72 -5.73 10.07
N VAL A 230 29.18 -6.40 9.05
CA VAL A 230 29.19 -7.87 8.96
C VAL A 230 30.61 -8.41 8.78
N ASN A 231 31.47 -7.75 8.01
CA ASN A 231 32.89 -8.12 7.88
C ASN A 231 33.64 -8.01 9.21
N GLU A 232 33.38 -6.96 10.00
CA GLU A 232 33.96 -6.83 11.34
C GLU A 232 33.50 -7.95 12.26
N MET A 233 32.19 -8.28 12.29
CA MET A 233 31.66 -9.39 13.06
C MET A 233 32.23 -10.74 12.61
N LEU A 234 32.43 -10.94 11.30
CA LEU A 234 33.05 -12.15 10.76
C LEU A 234 34.51 -12.26 11.21
N ARG A 235 35.22 -11.15 11.22
CA ARG A 235 36.62 -11.10 11.74
C ARG A 235 36.67 -11.50 13.21
N MET A 236 35.79 -10.93 14.05
CA MET A 236 35.72 -11.24 15.48
C MET A 236 35.38 -12.72 15.73
N THR A 237 34.38 -13.26 15.01
CA THR A 237 34.00 -14.68 15.15
C THR A 237 35.11 -15.63 14.66
N SER A 238 35.82 -15.25 13.60
CA SER A 238 36.98 -16.02 13.08
C SER A 238 38.14 -15.99 14.03
N SER A 239 38.43 -14.83 14.66
CA SER A 239 39.46 -14.69 15.70
C SER A 239 39.13 -15.57 16.92
N ALA A 240 37.90 -15.52 17.40
CA ALA A 240 37.46 -16.33 18.52
C ALA A 240 37.61 -17.85 18.27
N LEU A 241 37.28 -18.29 17.04
CA LEU A 241 37.49 -19.70 16.68
C LEU A 241 38.99 -20.04 16.63
N GLY A 242 39.81 -19.16 16.03
CA GLY A 242 41.28 -19.36 15.99
C GLY A 242 41.92 -19.38 17.36
N GLU A 243 41.50 -18.50 18.27
CA GLU A 243 41.97 -18.50 19.68
C GLU A 243 41.58 -19.78 20.43
N PHE A 244 40.36 -20.27 20.19
CA PHE A 244 39.92 -21.55 20.74
C PHE A 244 40.77 -22.69 20.21
N GLU A 245 41.01 -22.77 18.92
CA GLU A 245 41.83 -23.80 18.30
C GLU A 245 43.30 -23.73 18.74
N ALA A 246 43.85 -22.52 18.91
CA ALA A 246 45.19 -22.33 19.43
C ALA A 246 45.32 -22.76 20.89
N LYS A 247 44.33 -22.42 21.74
CA LYS A 247 44.31 -22.75 23.17
C LYS A 247 44.29 -24.27 23.46
N TYR A 248 43.58 -24.99 22.61
CA TYR A 248 43.41 -26.45 22.78
C TYR A 248 44.23 -27.25 21.79
N ARG A 249 45.25 -26.66 21.19
CA ARG A 249 46.17 -27.30 20.24
C ARG A 249 46.90 -28.45 20.92
N GLY A 250 46.74 -29.68 20.42
CA GLY A 250 47.34 -30.89 20.96
C GLY A 250 46.47 -31.65 21.98
N GLN A 251 45.32 -31.10 22.38
CA GLN A 251 44.34 -31.84 23.17
C GLN A 251 43.34 -32.58 22.28
N ASN A 252 42.93 -33.76 22.68
CA ASN A 252 41.94 -34.51 21.93
C ASN A 252 40.53 -33.96 22.23
N ILE A 253 40.10 -32.92 21.48
CA ILE A 253 38.81 -32.23 21.63
C ILE A 253 37.64 -33.20 21.49
N HIS A 254 37.83 -34.31 20.76
CA HIS A 254 36.77 -35.28 20.48
C HIS A 254 36.34 -36.08 21.72
N THR A 255 37.19 -36.19 22.72
CA THR A 255 36.90 -36.92 23.97
C THR A 255 36.12 -36.04 24.97
N ASN A 256 36.24 -34.73 24.88
CA ASN A 256 35.55 -33.80 25.77
C ASN A 256 34.29 -33.24 25.13
N LYS A 257 33.12 -33.65 25.64
CA LYS A 257 31.80 -33.27 25.08
C LYS A 257 31.57 -31.76 25.14
N THR A 258 32.02 -31.05 26.16
CA THR A 258 31.84 -29.60 26.31
C THR A 258 32.69 -28.81 25.31
N LEU A 259 33.97 -29.15 25.18
CA LEU A 259 34.86 -28.50 24.20
C LEU A 259 34.41 -28.74 22.74
N ARG A 260 33.93 -29.93 22.44
CA ARG A 260 33.37 -30.26 21.13
C ARG A 260 32.10 -29.44 20.83
N MET A 261 31.27 -29.20 21.85
CA MET A 261 30.06 -28.38 21.69
C MET A 261 30.40 -26.92 21.47
N GLU A 262 31.37 -26.37 22.21
CA GLU A 262 31.87 -25.01 22.08
C GLU A 262 32.48 -24.75 20.69
N GLN A 263 33.36 -25.66 20.22
CA GLN A 263 33.91 -25.58 18.86
C GLN A 263 32.83 -25.56 17.78
N ARG A 264 31.80 -26.43 17.91
CA ARG A 264 30.69 -26.46 16.99
C ARG A 264 29.88 -25.16 16.98
N LEU A 265 29.67 -24.57 18.15
CA LEU A 265 28.96 -23.28 18.26
C LEU A 265 29.75 -22.15 17.60
N LEU A 266 31.06 -22.06 17.83
CA LEU A 266 31.91 -21.07 17.17
C LEU A 266 32.01 -21.26 15.67
N ALA A 267 32.18 -22.50 15.22
CA ALA A 267 32.19 -22.84 13.79
C ALA A 267 30.86 -22.52 13.12
N LYS A 268 29.73 -22.80 13.79
CA LYS A 268 28.40 -22.43 13.31
C LYS A 268 28.23 -20.90 13.24
N ALA A 269 28.64 -20.19 14.31
CA ALA A 269 28.55 -18.72 14.33
C ALA A 269 29.36 -18.10 13.18
N ARG A 270 30.56 -18.62 12.89
CA ARG A 270 31.36 -18.18 11.74
C ARG A 270 30.62 -18.44 10.40
N SER A 271 30.10 -19.65 10.20
CA SER A 271 29.36 -20.02 8.99
C SER A 271 28.12 -19.15 8.80
N ASP A 272 27.38 -18.88 9.88
CA ASP A 272 26.21 -17.98 9.85
C ASP A 272 26.60 -16.54 9.47
N MET A 273 27.80 -16.07 9.90
CA MET A 273 28.32 -14.76 9.52
C MET A 273 28.82 -14.73 8.07
N GLU A 274 29.42 -15.79 7.57
CA GLU A 274 29.77 -15.93 6.14
C GLU A 274 28.53 -15.85 5.25
N ALA A 275 27.46 -16.57 5.59
CA ALA A 275 26.20 -16.50 4.87
C ALA A 275 25.57 -15.08 4.90
N LYS A 276 25.65 -14.40 6.06
CA LYS A 276 25.19 -13.00 6.18
C LYS A 276 26.04 -12.04 5.35
N LYS A 277 27.36 -12.26 5.26
CA LYS A 277 28.26 -11.48 4.42
C LYS A 277 27.86 -11.60 2.93
N ASP A 278 27.71 -12.82 2.43
CA ASP A 278 27.31 -13.08 1.05
C ASP A 278 25.96 -12.40 0.72
N GLN A 279 25.02 -12.45 1.66
CA GLN A 279 23.73 -11.76 1.50
C GLN A 279 23.88 -10.23 1.48
N ALA A 280 24.71 -9.68 2.37
CA ALA A 280 24.97 -8.23 2.42
C ALA A 280 25.66 -7.73 1.15
N GLU A 281 26.66 -8.46 0.64
CA GLU A 281 27.37 -8.14 -0.59
C GLU A 281 26.44 -8.19 -1.83
N LYS A 282 25.59 -9.20 -1.93
CA LYS A 282 24.55 -9.29 -2.98
C LYS A 282 23.60 -8.10 -2.94
N ARG A 283 23.19 -7.67 -1.74
CA ARG A 283 22.34 -6.47 -1.55
C ARG A 283 23.06 -5.20 -1.96
N ALA A 284 24.32 -5.03 -1.58
CA ALA A 284 25.14 -3.87 -1.95
C ALA A 284 25.36 -3.80 -3.47
N ALA A 285 25.63 -4.92 -4.13
CA ALA A 285 25.76 -4.99 -5.58
C ALA A 285 24.43 -4.60 -6.29
N SER A 286 23.29 -5.06 -5.77
CA SER A 286 21.97 -4.69 -6.29
C SER A 286 21.68 -3.20 -6.11
N ALA A 287 22.00 -2.63 -4.93
CA ALA A 287 21.84 -1.19 -4.66
C ALA A 287 22.75 -0.33 -5.54
N MET A 288 23.99 -0.76 -5.78
CA MET A 288 24.92 -0.10 -6.71
C MET A 288 24.37 -0.09 -8.14
N LYS A 289 23.78 -1.19 -8.58
CA LYS A 289 23.14 -1.29 -9.89
C LYS A 289 21.95 -0.34 -10.02
N ALA A 290 21.12 -0.23 -8.98
CA ALA A 290 19.98 0.69 -8.93
C ALA A 290 20.44 2.17 -8.93
N LYS A 291 21.54 2.50 -8.24
CA LYS A 291 22.15 3.83 -8.24
C LYS A 291 22.63 4.25 -9.63
N ASN A 292 23.26 3.33 -10.37
CA ASN A 292 23.84 3.61 -11.67
C ASN A 292 22.80 3.61 -12.80
N ASN A 293 21.84 2.71 -12.73
CA ASN A 293 20.79 2.52 -13.74
C ASN A 293 19.43 2.89 -13.16
N PRO A 294 18.95 4.12 -13.38
CA PRO A 294 17.65 4.54 -12.86
C PRO A 294 16.53 3.67 -13.46
N THR A 295 15.66 3.17 -12.61
CA THR A 295 14.50 2.37 -13.03
C THR A 295 13.53 3.25 -13.81
N PRO A 296 13.07 2.82 -14.99
CA PRO A 296 12.06 3.57 -15.73
C PRO A 296 10.74 3.53 -14.97
N LEU A 297 10.09 4.68 -14.87
CA LEU A 297 8.72 4.81 -14.39
C LEU A 297 7.75 4.69 -15.54
N THR A 298 6.57 4.16 -15.26
CA THR A 298 5.48 4.12 -16.21
C THR A 298 4.35 5.01 -15.72
N PHE A 299 3.98 6.00 -16.54
CA PHE A 299 2.80 6.82 -16.30
C PHE A 299 1.64 6.30 -17.12
N TYR A 300 0.48 6.21 -16.52
CA TYR A 300 -0.77 5.91 -17.20
C TYR A 300 -1.70 7.11 -17.08
N PHE A 301 -2.36 7.48 -18.17
CA PHE A 301 -3.36 8.53 -18.18
C PHE A 301 -4.64 8.03 -18.84
N GLY A 302 -5.79 8.53 -18.38
CA GLY A 302 -7.08 8.23 -18.97
C GLY A 302 -8.14 9.19 -18.44
N ILE A 303 -9.31 9.20 -19.06
CA ILE A 303 -10.40 10.11 -18.71
C ILE A 303 -11.40 9.39 -17.81
N ASN A 304 -11.74 10.01 -16.69
CA ASN A 304 -12.77 9.51 -15.78
C ASN A 304 -14.16 10.03 -16.23
N ILE A 305 -14.86 9.23 -17.02
CA ILE A 305 -16.21 9.60 -17.51
C ILE A 305 -17.33 9.29 -16.50
N HIS A 306 -17.06 8.51 -15.46
CA HIS A 306 -18.05 8.25 -14.40
C HIS A 306 -18.15 9.41 -13.41
N HIS A 307 -17.01 10.04 -13.08
CA HIS A 307 -16.93 11.16 -12.14
C HIS A 307 -15.91 12.18 -12.65
N ARG A 308 -16.37 13.15 -13.47
CA ARG A 308 -15.46 14.15 -14.08
C ARG A 308 -14.76 15.06 -13.07
N ASN A 309 -15.33 15.22 -11.87
CA ASN A 309 -14.77 15.98 -10.76
C ASN A 309 -13.63 15.24 -10.02
N ARG A 310 -13.53 13.90 -10.17
CA ARG A 310 -12.47 13.07 -9.61
C ARG A 310 -11.35 12.90 -10.62
N TYR A 311 -10.44 13.87 -10.67
CA TYR A 311 -9.33 13.93 -11.62
C TYR A 311 -8.04 14.42 -10.91
N GLY A 312 -6.89 14.12 -11.50
CA GLY A 312 -5.57 14.40 -10.95
C GLY A 312 -4.71 13.16 -10.90
N CYS A 313 -3.54 13.26 -10.28
CA CYS A 313 -2.57 12.17 -10.21
C CYS A 313 -2.81 11.29 -8.99
N MET A 314 -2.89 9.98 -9.21
CA MET A 314 -2.91 8.93 -8.21
C MET A 314 -1.48 8.40 -8.05
N LEU A 315 -0.87 8.68 -6.91
CA LEU A 315 0.53 8.35 -6.64
C LEU A 315 0.60 7.14 -5.72
N TYR A 316 1.11 6.06 -6.25
CA TYR A 316 1.35 4.82 -5.52
C TYR A 316 2.83 4.65 -5.19
N ASN A 317 3.13 3.91 -4.14
CA ASN A 317 4.48 3.46 -3.83
C ASN A 317 4.45 1.96 -3.52
N ASN A 318 5.17 1.17 -4.32
CA ASN A 318 5.12 -0.29 -4.25
C ASN A 318 3.67 -0.84 -4.24
N GLY A 319 2.83 -0.28 -5.11
CA GLY A 319 1.43 -0.68 -5.27
C GLY A 319 0.47 -0.18 -4.19
N ARG A 320 0.91 0.59 -3.19
CA ARG A 320 0.05 1.22 -2.19
C ARG A 320 -0.15 2.70 -2.49
N LEU A 321 -1.38 3.17 -2.40
CA LEU A 321 -1.74 4.59 -2.56
C LEU A 321 -1.09 5.45 -1.46
N ILE A 322 -0.42 6.52 -1.88
CA ILE A 322 0.19 7.53 -1.01
C ILE A 322 -0.60 8.83 -1.09
N GLU A 323 -0.83 9.33 -2.30
CA GLU A 323 -1.63 10.53 -2.53
C GLU A 323 -2.61 10.31 -3.67
N MET A 324 -3.81 10.91 -3.54
CA MET A 324 -4.87 10.77 -4.54
C MET A 324 -5.26 12.12 -5.12
N TYR A 325 -5.60 12.13 -6.40
CA TYR A 325 -6.13 13.27 -7.15
C TYR A 325 -5.28 14.53 -7.00
N VAL A 326 -3.94 14.38 -6.95
CA VAL A 326 -3.01 15.51 -6.89
C VAL A 326 -3.08 16.28 -8.20
N LYS A 327 -3.49 17.53 -8.13
CA LYS A 327 -3.60 18.39 -9.31
C LYS A 327 -2.21 18.87 -9.74
N VAL A 328 -1.86 18.62 -10.99
CA VAL A 328 -0.67 19.18 -11.64
C VAL A 328 -0.94 20.56 -12.22
N PRO A 329 0.08 21.36 -12.55
CA PRO A 329 -0.10 22.74 -13.02
C PRO A 329 -1.13 22.90 -14.13
N VAL A 330 -1.08 22.09 -15.19
CA VAL A 330 -2.04 22.14 -16.32
C VAL A 330 -3.49 21.99 -15.91
N GLN A 331 -3.76 21.34 -14.78
CA GLN A 331 -5.11 21.15 -14.23
C GLN A 331 -5.53 22.26 -13.26
N LYS A 332 -4.61 23.14 -12.85
CA LYS A 332 -4.84 24.26 -11.93
C LYS A 332 -5.07 25.57 -12.67
N GLU A 333 -4.70 25.62 -13.93
CA GLU A 333 -4.89 26.81 -14.78
C GLU A 333 -6.39 27.09 -14.93
N LYS A 334 -6.82 28.21 -14.36
CA LYS A 334 -8.22 28.67 -14.39
C LYS A 334 -8.66 29.25 -15.77
N ASN A 335 -7.97 28.91 -16.85
CA ASN A 335 -8.42 29.31 -18.17
C ASN A 335 -9.65 28.46 -18.57
N ASP A 336 -10.81 28.91 -18.12
CA ASP A 336 -12.14 28.31 -18.37
C ASP A 336 -12.43 28.05 -19.86
N LEU A 337 -11.75 28.76 -20.75
CA LEU A 337 -11.90 28.61 -22.20
C LEU A 337 -11.32 27.32 -22.77
N LEU A 338 -10.27 26.76 -22.17
CA LEU A 338 -9.56 25.63 -22.77
C LEU A 338 -9.84 24.28 -22.10
N MET A 339 -10.35 24.25 -20.88
CA MET A 339 -10.70 23.03 -20.12
C MET A 339 -9.64 21.91 -20.26
N LYS A 340 -8.35 22.29 -20.38
CA LYS A 340 -7.26 21.33 -20.64
C LYS A 340 -7.10 20.34 -19.51
N CYS A 341 -6.98 19.07 -19.85
CA CYS A 341 -6.70 17.98 -18.94
C CYS A 341 -7.68 17.82 -17.76
N LEU A 342 -8.83 18.52 -17.77
CA LEU A 342 -9.88 18.32 -16.79
C LEU A 342 -10.52 16.94 -16.99
N GLY A 343 -10.81 16.23 -15.92
CA GLY A 343 -11.31 14.86 -15.96
C GLY A 343 -10.23 13.79 -16.23
N VAL A 344 -8.97 14.21 -16.48
CA VAL A 344 -7.86 13.27 -16.69
C VAL A 344 -7.32 12.78 -15.36
N VAL A 345 -7.23 11.47 -15.23
CA VAL A 345 -6.57 10.79 -14.10
C VAL A 345 -5.24 10.24 -14.58
N GLY A 346 -4.16 10.61 -13.87
CA GLY A 346 -2.83 10.05 -14.04
C GLY A 346 -2.56 9.00 -12.95
N VAL A 347 -1.91 7.90 -13.28
CA VAL A 347 -1.54 6.85 -12.32
C VAL A 347 -0.07 6.52 -12.47
N VAL A 348 0.66 6.51 -11.35
CA VAL A 348 2.05 6.07 -11.29
C VAL A 348 2.31 5.24 -10.04
N ASP A 349 3.04 4.15 -10.21
CA ASP A 349 3.61 3.38 -9.08
C ASP A 349 5.11 3.68 -9.00
N VAL A 350 5.51 4.38 -7.95
CA VAL A 350 6.88 4.82 -7.75
C VAL A 350 7.58 3.83 -6.83
N PRO A 351 8.62 3.13 -7.28
CA PRO A 351 9.38 2.25 -6.41
C PRO A 351 10.06 3.03 -5.26
N TYR A 352 10.24 2.37 -4.13
CA TYR A 352 10.95 2.93 -2.98
C TYR A 352 12.37 3.42 -3.32
N SER A 353 13.04 2.75 -4.25
CA SER A 353 14.37 3.14 -4.72
C SER A 353 14.44 4.52 -5.39
N ILE A 354 13.30 5.04 -5.83
CA ILE A 354 13.18 6.37 -6.48
C ILE A 354 12.70 7.41 -5.47
N LEU A 355 11.58 7.15 -4.78
CA LEU A 355 11.02 8.06 -3.78
C LEU A 355 10.56 7.29 -2.55
N GLU A 356 11.03 7.74 -1.40
CA GLU A 356 10.64 7.22 -0.09
C GLU A 356 9.37 7.95 0.39
N PRO A 357 8.29 7.22 0.75
CA PRO A 357 7.13 7.84 1.35
C PRO A 357 7.43 8.24 2.79
N THR A 358 6.73 9.23 3.30
CA THR A 358 6.75 9.61 4.72
C THR A 358 6.32 8.46 5.62
N HIS A 359 6.68 8.51 6.89
CA HIS A 359 6.34 7.46 7.87
C HIS A 359 4.83 7.17 7.96
N ASN A 360 4.00 8.20 7.81
CA ASN A 360 2.54 8.07 7.79
C ASN A 360 1.99 7.62 6.42
N LYS A 361 2.85 7.52 5.39
CA LYS A 361 2.48 7.15 4.02
C LYS A 361 1.39 8.03 3.40
N GLN A 362 1.41 9.31 3.71
CA GLN A 362 0.48 10.33 3.22
C GLN A 362 1.15 11.33 2.27
N SER A 363 2.48 11.26 2.12
CA SER A 363 3.26 12.08 1.20
C SER A 363 4.64 11.44 0.97
N PHE A 364 5.53 12.14 0.25
CA PHE A 364 6.90 11.72 0.01
C PHE A 364 7.90 12.59 0.79
N GLU A 365 8.97 11.97 1.33
CA GLU A 365 9.95 12.69 2.16
C GLU A 365 10.74 13.73 1.38
N ASN A 366 11.27 13.35 0.20
CA ASN A 366 12.06 14.25 -0.62
C ASN A 366 11.18 15.16 -1.48
N LYS A 367 10.85 16.33 -0.94
CA LYS A 367 9.99 17.32 -1.59
C LYS A 367 10.51 17.78 -2.96
N ARG A 368 11.85 17.86 -3.14
CA ARG A 368 12.45 18.29 -4.40
C ARG A 368 12.23 17.25 -5.52
N GLU A 369 12.49 15.99 -5.23
CA GLU A 369 12.29 14.90 -6.18
C GLU A 369 10.80 14.64 -6.43
N TYR A 370 9.97 14.77 -5.41
CA TYR A 370 8.52 14.73 -5.54
C TYR A 370 7.98 15.79 -6.51
N LEU A 371 8.43 17.05 -6.39
CA LEU A 371 8.06 18.10 -7.33
C LEU A 371 8.57 17.83 -8.75
N SER A 372 9.75 17.20 -8.89
CA SER A 372 10.26 16.76 -10.19
C SER A 372 9.39 15.68 -10.83
N LEU A 373 8.86 14.75 -10.03
CA LEU A 373 7.89 13.75 -10.49
C LEU A 373 6.61 14.43 -10.99
N LEU A 374 6.06 15.36 -10.22
CA LEU A 374 4.83 16.07 -10.60
C LEU A 374 5.01 16.90 -11.88
N ARG A 375 6.18 17.53 -12.09
CA ARG A 375 6.49 18.22 -13.35
C ARG A 375 6.53 17.23 -14.53
N ALA A 376 7.21 16.10 -14.36
CA ALA A 376 7.24 15.08 -15.41
C ALA A 376 5.83 14.54 -15.72
N MET A 377 4.99 14.33 -14.71
CA MET A 377 3.60 13.95 -14.93
C MET A 377 2.77 15.03 -15.63
N ASN A 378 3.03 16.31 -15.32
CA ASN A 378 2.40 17.43 -16.01
C ASN A 378 2.71 17.41 -17.50
N ASP A 379 3.99 17.33 -17.87
CA ASP A 379 4.42 17.36 -19.27
C ASP A 379 3.85 16.18 -20.07
N HIS A 380 3.81 14.99 -19.46
CA HIS A 380 3.22 13.82 -20.10
C HIS A 380 1.68 13.88 -20.15
N MET A 381 1.02 14.54 -19.18
CA MET A 381 -0.41 14.75 -19.20
C MET A 381 -0.82 15.74 -20.31
N GLU A 382 -0.03 16.79 -20.53
CA GLU A 382 -0.22 17.69 -21.66
C GLU A 382 -0.03 16.98 -23.01
N GLN A 383 0.96 16.08 -23.09
CA GLN A 383 1.16 15.27 -24.28
C GLN A 383 -0.02 14.32 -24.49
N TYR A 384 -0.47 13.62 -23.42
CA TYR A 384 -1.65 12.78 -23.47
C TYR A 384 -2.88 13.52 -24.02
N TRP A 385 -3.12 14.77 -23.55
CA TRP A 385 -4.24 15.58 -24.00
C TRP A 385 -4.17 15.88 -25.50
N LYS A 386 -2.98 16.12 -26.03
CA LYS A 386 -2.75 16.27 -27.46
C LYS A 386 -2.98 14.96 -28.23
N ASP A 387 -2.47 13.85 -27.68
CA ASP A 387 -2.54 12.54 -28.34
C ASP A 387 -3.99 12.03 -28.49
N ILE A 388 -4.85 12.26 -27.49
CA ILE A 388 -6.27 11.88 -27.56
C ILE A 388 -7.09 12.82 -28.44
N ASN A 389 -6.58 14.03 -28.70
CA ASN A 389 -7.21 15.05 -29.53
C ASN A 389 -8.72 15.24 -29.27
N LEU A 390 -9.09 15.32 -27.98
CA LEU A 390 -10.48 15.35 -27.54
C LEU A 390 -11.24 16.59 -28.08
N ALA A 391 -10.53 17.70 -28.20
CA ALA A 391 -11.09 18.95 -28.75
C ALA A 391 -11.38 18.86 -30.24
N GLY A 392 -10.68 17.99 -30.98
CA GLY A 392 -10.80 17.88 -32.45
C GLY A 392 -10.62 19.21 -33.16
N SER A 393 -11.35 19.39 -34.24
CA SER A 393 -11.40 20.67 -34.98
C SER A 393 -12.27 21.74 -34.31
N GLU A 394 -13.12 21.36 -33.34
CA GLU A 394 -14.08 22.24 -32.67
C GLU A 394 -13.52 22.95 -31.43
N GLY A 395 -12.29 22.63 -31.01
CA GLY A 395 -11.67 23.25 -29.87
C GLY A 395 -12.46 23.05 -28.56
N PRO A 396 -12.69 24.12 -27.77
CA PRO A 396 -13.43 24.01 -26.51
C PRO A 396 -14.85 23.49 -26.62
N SER A 397 -15.51 23.74 -27.76
CA SER A 397 -16.87 23.23 -28.03
C SER A 397 -16.88 21.72 -28.16
N GLY A 398 -15.85 21.12 -28.79
CA GLY A 398 -15.70 19.67 -28.89
C GLY A 398 -15.58 19.00 -27.54
N VAL A 399 -14.82 19.62 -26.59
CA VAL A 399 -14.71 19.13 -25.22
C VAL A 399 -16.07 19.17 -24.51
N LYS A 400 -16.83 20.24 -24.64
CA LYS A 400 -18.18 20.34 -24.06
C LYS A 400 -19.11 19.28 -24.63
N THR A 401 -19.10 19.08 -25.95
CA THR A 401 -19.90 18.06 -26.64
C THR A 401 -19.51 16.64 -26.13
N PHE A 402 -18.22 16.38 -25.95
CA PHE A 402 -17.76 15.12 -25.38
C PHE A 402 -18.40 14.85 -24.02
N TRP A 403 -18.32 15.80 -23.08
CA TRP A 403 -18.88 15.60 -21.73
C TRP A 403 -20.40 15.50 -21.74
N LYS A 404 -21.09 16.28 -22.60
CA LYS A 404 -22.53 16.18 -22.77
C LYS A 404 -22.97 14.78 -23.21
N ASN A 405 -22.21 14.13 -24.09
CA ASN A 405 -22.46 12.75 -24.52
C ASN A 405 -22.47 11.72 -23.40
N PHE A 406 -21.86 12.03 -22.28
CA PHE A 406 -21.83 11.19 -21.06
C PHE A 406 -22.75 11.67 -19.94
N GLY A 407 -23.61 12.67 -20.21
CA GLY A 407 -24.63 13.14 -19.27
C GLY A 407 -24.17 14.29 -18.36
N TYR A 408 -23.13 15.03 -18.74
CA TYR A 408 -22.69 16.24 -18.04
C TYR A 408 -23.22 17.48 -18.76
N GLU A 409 -24.46 17.84 -18.47
CA GLU A 409 -25.15 18.96 -19.12
C GLU A 409 -24.81 20.31 -18.50
N ASN A 410 -24.52 20.31 -17.18
CA ASN A 410 -24.21 21.52 -16.46
C ASN A 410 -22.78 22.02 -16.79
N SER A 411 -22.65 23.36 -16.91
CA SER A 411 -21.35 24.03 -17.08
C SER A 411 -20.48 23.96 -15.81
N ASP A 412 -21.09 23.83 -14.65
CA ASP A 412 -20.35 23.64 -13.40
C ASP A 412 -19.62 22.31 -13.39
N TRP A 413 -18.28 22.37 -13.31
CA TRP A 413 -17.42 21.20 -13.34
C TRP A 413 -17.63 20.26 -12.15
N SER A 414 -18.05 20.79 -11.01
CA SER A 414 -18.30 20.02 -9.78
C SER A 414 -19.60 19.20 -9.85
N SER A 415 -20.51 19.54 -10.76
CA SER A 415 -21.78 18.85 -10.88
C SER A 415 -21.61 17.39 -11.28
N GLU A 416 -22.40 16.52 -10.67
CA GLU A 416 -22.45 15.11 -11.02
C GLU A 416 -23.12 14.90 -12.39
N CYS A 417 -22.80 13.76 -13.00
CA CYS A 417 -23.47 13.36 -14.25
C CYS A 417 -24.93 12.98 -13.97
N THR A 418 -25.79 13.20 -14.97
CA THR A 418 -27.17 12.71 -14.89
C THR A 418 -27.21 11.18 -14.78
N ASN A 419 -28.09 10.69 -13.91
CA ASN A 419 -28.22 9.25 -13.62
C ASN A 419 -29.25 8.55 -14.55
N LEU A 420 -29.65 9.21 -15.65
CA LEU A 420 -30.54 8.61 -16.64
C LEU A 420 -29.90 7.32 -17.22
N ALA A 421 -30.72 6.29 -17.38
CA ALA A 421 -30.29 4.97 -17.84
C ALA A 421 -29.52 5.01 -19.17
N GLU A 422 -29.89 5.91 -20.08
CA GLU A 422 -29.21 6.09 -21.36
C GLU A 422 -27.75 6.48 -21.22
N TYR A 423 -27.44 7.51 -20.41
CA TYR A 423 -26.06 7.97 -20.20
C TYR A 423 -25.24 7.01 -19.36
N ARG A 424 -25.88 6.36 -18.36
CA ARG A 424 -25.23 5.31 -17.56
C ARG A 424 -24.82 4.16 -18.47
N LYS A 425 -25.71 3.67 -19.33
CA LYS A 425 -25.42 2.64 -20.33
C LYS A 425 -24.29 3.07 -21.27
N LYS A 426 -24.31 4.30 -21.79
CA LYS A 426 -23.25 4.83 -22.66
C LYS A 426 -21.88 4.79 -21.99
N ARG A 427 -21.78 5.17 -20.70
CA ARG A 427 -20.52 5.11 -19.95
C ARG A 427 -20.02 3.67 -19.81
N TYR A 428 -20.88 2.74 -19.40
CA TYR A 428 -20.48 1.33 -19.25
C TYR A 428 -20.18 0.64 -20.59
N MET A 429 -20.85 0.99 -21.66
CA MET A 429 -20.52 0.45 -22.99
C MET A 429 -19.13 0.88 -23.47
N ARG A 430 -18.61 2.01 -23.02
CA ARG A 430 -17.29 2.51 -23.40
C ARG A 430 -16.14 1.94 -22.58
N ILE A 431 -16.37 1.66 -21.31
CA ILE A 431 -15.31 1.21 -20.40
C ILE A 431 -15.46 -0.26 -20.03
N GLY A 432 -16.69 -0.79 -19.95
CA GLY A 432 -16.98 -2.12 -19.41
C GLY A 432 -16.80 -2.18 -17.89
N HIS A 433 -16.64 -3.40 -17.37
CA HIS A 433 -16.42 -3.67 -15.96
C HIS A 433 -15.09 -4.39 -15.78
N THR A 434 -14.28 -3.95 -14.84
CA THR A 434 -13.05 -4.67 -14.46
C THR A 434 -13.23 -5.27 -13.07
N ILE A 435 -13.27 -6.60 -12.98
CA ILE A 435 -13.67 -7.35 -11.79
C ILE A 435 -12.54 -8.26 -11.34
N GLN A 436 -12.27 -8.33 -10.05
CA GLN A 436 -11.29 -9.25 -9.49
C GLN A 436 -11.96 -10.57 -9.09
N CYS A 437 -11.38 -11.69 -9.52
CA CYS A 437 -11.86 -13.01 -9.17
C CYS A 437 -11.56 -13.34 -7.70
N ASP A 438 -12.54 -13.85 -6.97
CA ASP A 438 -12.40 -14.22 -5.55
C ASP A 438 -11.54 -15.46 -5.29
N LYS A 439 -11.37 -16.32 -6.28
CA LYS A 439 -10.58 -17.55 -6.12
C LYS A 439 -9.10 -17.35 -6.47
N CYS A 440 -8.82 -16.70 -7.63
CA CYS A 440 -7.45 -16.59 -8.14
C CYS A 440 -6.88 -15.17 -8.06
N LEU A 441 -7.67 -14.19 -7.60
CA LEU A 441 -7.33 -12.77 -7.47
C LEU A 441 -6.88 -12.08 -8.78
N LYS A 442 -7.04 -12.75 -9.92
CA LYS A 442 -6.77 -12.16 -11.24
C LYS A 442 -7.91 -11.23 -11.64
N TRP A 443 -7.56 -10.18 -12.37
CA TRP A 443 -8.53 -9.27 -12.95
C TRP A 443 -9.10 -9.81 -14.25
N ARG A 444 -10.40 -9.53 -14.47
CA ARG A 444 -11.12 -9.81 -15.72
C ARG A 444 -11.79 -8.56 -16.21
N HIS A 445 -11.64 -8.30 -17.49
CA HIS A 445 -12.39 -7.26 -18.17
C HIS A 445 -13.67 -7.89 -18.74
N VAL A 446 -14.80 -7.37 -18.31
CA VAL A 446 -16.13 -7.77 -18.80
C VAL A 446 -16.68 -6.60 -19.60
N GLU A 447 -16.89 -6.81 -20.88
CA GLU A 447 -17.60 -5.84 -21.72
C GLU A 447 -18.97 -5.50 -21.12
N TYR A 448 -19.66 -4.53 -21.67
CA TYR A 448 -20.97 -4.13 -21.16
C TYR A 448 -21.87 -5.34 -20.91
N HIS A 449 -22.38 -5.43 -19.69
CA HIS A 449 -23.29 -6.49 -19.26
C HIS A 449 -24.43 -5.87 -18.44
N ALA A 450 -25.64 -5.85 -19.04
CA ALA A 450 -26.78 -5.17 -18.45
C ALA A 450 -27.11 -5.57 -16.99
N PRO A 451 -27.04 -6.85 -16.57
CA PRO A 451 -27.24 -7.23 -15.18
C PRO A 451 -26.25 -6.55 -14.22
N TYR A 452 -24.99 -6.36 -14.62
CA TYR A 452 -23.99 -5.71 -13.76
C TYR A 452 -24.17 -4.19 -13.68
N GLU A 453 -24.71 -3.59 -14.73
CA GLU A 453 -25.07 -2.17 -14.71
C GLU A 453 -26.27 -1.90 -13.79
N ILE A 454 -27.29 -2.76 -13.81
CA ILE A 454 -28.56 -2.56 -13.09
C ILE A 454 -28.44 -2.98 -11.62
N ASN A 455 -27.91 -4.17 -11.38
CA ASN A 455 -27.90 -4.82 -10.05
C ASN A 455 -26.54 -4.67 -9.34
N GLY A 456 -25.52 -4.10 -10.02
CA GLY A 456 -24.13 -4.09 -9.55
C GLY A 456 -23.41 -5.43 -9.75
N ILE A 457 -22.13 -5.43 -9.46
CA ILE A 457 -21.29 -6.62 -9.53
C ILE A 457 -21.61 -7.50 -8.31
N PRO A 458 -21.83 -8.82 -8.49
CA PRO A 458 -22.05 -9.74 -7.37
C PRO A 458 -20.90 -9.69 -6.34
N GLU A 459 -21.23 -9.79 -5.07
CA GLU A 459 -20.26 -9.75 -3.98
C GLU A 459 -19.21 -10.87 -4.07
N ASN A 460 -19.68 -12.08 -4.44
CA ASN A 460 -18.86 -13.27 -4.65
C ASN A 460 -18.78 -13.56 -6.15
N TRP A 461 -17.78 -13.02 -6.83
CA TRP A 461 -17.58 -13.21 -8.25
C TRP A 461 -16.30 -14.03 -8.54
N CYS A 462 -16.43 -15.03 -9.41
CA CYS A 462 -15.32 -15.89 -9.84
C CYS A 462 -15.15 -15.88 -11.36
N CYS A 463 -13.99 -16.30 -11.86
CA CYS A 463 -13.76 -16.42 -13.31
C CYS A 463 -14.81 -17.27 -14.05
N ASN A 464 -15.45 -18.21 -13.36
CA ASN A 464 -16.50 -19.04 -13.97
C ASN A 464 -17.80 -18.26 -14.21
N ASP A 465 -18.01 -17.14 -13.50
CA ASP A 465 -19.19 -16.28 -13.64
C ASP A 465 -19.02 -15.27 -14.79
N HIS A 466 -17.90 -15.34 -15.52
CA HIS A 466 -17.66 -14.47 -16.66
C HIS A 466 -18.73 -14.70 -17.74
N PRO A 467 -19.43 -13.63 -18.24
CA PRO A 467 -20.49 -13.77 -19.23
C PRO A 467 -20.01 -14.49 -20.50
N ASN A 468 -18.82 -14.13 -20.99
CA ASN A 468 -18.21 -14.78 -22.14
C ASN A 468 -17.48 -16.07 -21.73
N SER A 469 -17.91 -17.20 -22.32
CA SER A 469 -17.38 -18.53 -22.03
C SER A 469 -15.88 -18.69 -22.35
N ILE A 470 -15.36 -17.93 -23.30
CA ILE A 470 -13.93 -17.98 -23.70
C ILE A 470 -13.01 -17.59 -22.53
N PHE A 471 -13.45 -16.67 -21.68
CA PHE A 471 -12.68 -16.13 -20.55
C PHE A 471 -12.96 -16.82 -19.22
N ARG A 472 -13.82 -17.83 -19.20
CA ARG A 472 -14.13 -18.60 -17.98
C ARG A 472 -12.93 -19.45 -17.58
N GLY A 473 -12.70 -19.52 -16.26
CA GLY A 473 -11.67 -20.35 -15.63
C GLY A 473 -10.49 -19.58 -15.04
N CYS A 474 -10.06 -20.02 -13.86
CA CYS A 474 -8.94 -19.39 -13.13
C CYS A 474 -7.58 -19.68 -13.73
N SER A 475 -7.45 -20.69 -14.61
CA SER A 475 -6.20 -21.01 -15.32
C SER A 475 -5.84 -19.99 -16.40
N LYS A 476 -6.85 -19.28 -16.94
CA LYS A 476 -6.64 -18.25 -17.97
C LYS A 476 -5.75 -17.12 -17.45
N PRO A 477 -4.92 -16.47 -18.32
CA PRO A 477 -4.14 -15.30 -17.96
C PRO A 477 -5.04 -14.14 -17.51
N GLU A 478 -4.46 -13.16 -16.84
CA GLU A 478 -5.16 -11.93 -16.45
C GLU A 478 -5.55 -11.16 -17.71
N GLU A 479 -6.78 -10.66 -17.74
CA GLU A 479 -7.30 -9.89 -18.85
C GLU A 479 -7.56 -8.45 -18.41
N MET A 480 -6.97 -7.54 -19.16
CA MET A 480 -7.04 -6.12 -18.88
C MET A 480 -7.50 -5.35 -20.13
N PRO A 481 -8.17 -4.20 -19.92
CA PRO A 481 -8.46 -3.30 -21.03
C PRO A 481 -7.19 -2.99 -21.82
N LYS A 482 -7.32 -2.88 -23.13
CA LYS A 482 -6.21 -2.52 -24.03
C LYS A 482 -5.72 -1.12 -23.67
N VAL A 483 -4.41 -0.99 -23.37
CA VAL A 483 -3.75 0.28 -23.10
C VAL A 483 -2.91 0.65 -24.32
N HIS A 484 -3.10 1.85 -24.85
CA HIS A 484 -2.28 2.36 -25.93
C HIS A 484 -0.88 2.68 -25.42
N ILE A 485 0.14 2.15 -26.10
CA ILE A 485 1.56 2.37 -25.75
C ILE A 485 2.09 3.49 -26.65
N VAL A 486 2.53 4.59 -26.04
CA VAL A 486 3.20 5.68 -26.74
C VAL A 486 4.70 5.55 -26.51
N LEU A 487 5.44 5.35 -27.59
CA LEU A 487 6.90 5.36 -27.54
C LEU A 487 7.36 6.81 -27.68
N PHE A 488 7.86 7.39 -26.59
CA PHE A 488 8.44 8.72 -26.58
C PHE A 488 9.82 8.67 -27.27
N SER A 489 9.90 9.00 -28.55
CA SER A 489 11.18 9.40 -29.16
C SER A 489 11.36 10.90 -28.91
N GLN A 490 12.51 11.31 -28.39
CA GLN A 490 12.83 12.73 -28.12
C GLN A 490 12.79 13.61 -29.38
N PHE A 491 12.66 13.00 -30.54
CA PHE A 491 12.51 13.65 -31.83
C PHE A 491 11.58 12.77 -32.71
N TYR A 492 10.42 13.34 -33.09
CA TYR A 492 9.40 12.75 -33.98
C TYR A 492 8.41 11.74 -33.40
N ILE A 493 7.16 12.14 -33.44
CA ILE A 493 5.99 11.28 -33.21
C ILE A 493 5.79 10.43 -34.46
N ILE A 494 6.04 9.11 -34.35
CA ILE A 494 5.55 8.17 -35.36
C ILE A 494 4.34 7.45 -34.74
N VAL A 495 3.16 7.89 -35.13
CA VAL A 495 1.92 7.17 -34.83
C VAL A 495 1.84 5.99 -35.78
N VAL A 496 2.15 4.80 -35.30
CA VAL A 496 1.93 3.57 -36.07
C VAL A 496 0.47 3.16 -35.89
N HIS A 497 -0.40 3.63 -36.77
CA HIS A 497 -1.71 3.03 -36.97
C HIS A 497 -1.52 1.70 -37.71
N LYS A 498 -1.53 0.59 -36.99
CA LYS A 498 -1.81 -0.70 -37.63
C LYS A 498 -3.29 -0.75 -37.98
N LYS A 499 -3.63 -0.49 -39.21
CA LYS A 499 -4.89 -0.96 -39.81
C LYS A 499 -4.88 -2.49 -39.71
N ILE A 500 -5.89 -3.03 -39.06
CA ILE A 500 -6.23 -4.46 -39.16
C ILE A 500 -7.25 -4.51 -40.28
N GLU A 501 -6.84 -5.12 -41.40
CA GLU A 501 -7.74 -5.67 -42.38
C GLU A 501 -8.44 -6.90 -41.84
#